data_016602f48025da6ebdc91ea1335142db
#
_entry.id   016602f48025da6ebdc91ea1335142db
#
_cell.length_a   1.000
_cell.length_b   1.000
_cell.length_c   1.000
_cell.angle_alpha   90.00
_cell.angle_beta   90.00
_cell.angle_gamma   90.00
#
_symmetry.space_group_name_H-M   'P 1'
#
loop_
_entity.id
_entity.type
_entity.pdbx_description
1 polymer ?
#
loop_
_entity_poly.entity_id
_entity_poly.type
_entity_poly.pdbx_seq_one_letter_code
_entity_poly.pdbx_strand_id
1 'polypeptide(L)'
;MTRPYFTAYETRKPPVFAPMSARQRAIWHFLAGCAVAAGAYYLQWRWSASLNADALGFSMLVVGAETLFFLGTLLFYFDFWDEGDTPPRPYDGAAFEATSGAPAPQSVDIFITTYDEDVAVVAPSISDAKAVIAPEDMRVQIWLLDDGDRADMAQLAKHHGIGYFARRENLGFKAGNLRNGLLRTSGDLVVICDADTRLLPGFLQNTLGYFSDPQVAWVQTPHWFYDVPPGESWSDWIVRHIGGTPAHRLVRLAAAVLTWITGRGRIGADPFLADPTVFFDVIQRRRNRNNAAFCCGAASIHRREAVFAGAIKRKSAAVGRLQTRLRQPVATCLRALPLQPYRFHVSEDLYTSILLHEDAAAGWKSVYHPQVEARMLSPMSLTAWAAQRLKYAGGTFDIAAHDNPIFRRCLSWRQKLHYGATFWSYLNVLWAPILLLAPMVSLTTAVTPVKAYSLDFFMHFLPAVVLGELAMLAACKGYPVGPGRVLGVAALPVHWHAFICVLRGQKPRFAPTPKLPLVGGGLRHVLPHLVLLALMSGAAAVGIVRTALGHTGFSAPLLWVNLFWLGVNMTLIARLVPMAWWTPPEARQTEETQTEPEAAHGACQLAN
;
A
#
# COMPACT_ATOMS: atom_id res chain seq x y z
N MET A 1 -10.83 -31.21 9.34
CA MET A 1 -10.17 -30.00 8.77
C MET A 1 -10.51 -28.84 9.68
N THR A 2 -9.53 -28.23 10.30
CA THR A 2 -9.70 -26.98 11.07
C THR A 2 -10.19 -25.88 10.11
N ARG A 3 -11.20 -25.13 10.53
CA ARG A 3 -11.72 -24.02 9.69
C ARG A 3 -10.62 -22.96 9.51
N PRO A 4 -10.43 -22.38 8.31
CA PRO A 4 -9.47 -21.31 8.11
C PRO A 4 -9.78 -20.12 9.04
N TYR A 5 -8.75 -19.46 9.58
CA TYR A 5 -8.88 -18.36 10.55
C TYR A 5 -9.79 -17.22 10.07
N PHE A 6 -9.84 -16.96 8.78
CA PHE A 6 -10.63 -15.88 8.20
C PHE A 6 -12.14 -16.13 8.21
N THR A 7 -12.60 -17.36 8.49
CA THR A 7 -14.03 -17.66 8.59
C THR A 7 -14.73 -16.92 9.72
N ALA A 8 -13.99 -16.56 10.78
CA ALA A 8 -14.51 -15.74 11.88
C ALA A 8 -14.93 -14.32 11.43
N TYR A 9 -14.44 -13.86 10.30
CA TYR A 9 -14.66 -12.50 9.79
C TYR A 9 -15.64 -12.41 8.61
N GLU A 10 -16.22 -13.54 8.19
CA GLU A 10 -17.11 -13.66 7.01
C GLU A 10 -18.35 -12.75 7.06
N THR A 11 -18.86 -12.49 8.26
CA THR A 11 -20.08 -11.67 8.47
C THR A 11 -19.81 -10.17 8.47
N ARG A 12 -18.53 -9.75 8.36
CA ARG A 12 -18.19 -8.32 8.36
C ARG A 12 -18.68 -7.66 7.09
N LYS A 13 -19.27 -6.48 7.27
CA LYS A 13 -19.70 -5.63 6.15
C LYS A 13 -18.59 -4.67 5.76
N PRO A 14 -18.45 -4.37 4.45
CA PRO A 14 -17.49 -3.38 3.98
C PRO A 14 -17.80 -2.00 4.56
N PRO A 15 -16.78 -1.18 4.81
CA PRO A 15 -16.98 0.21 5.19
C PRO A 15 -17.57 1.00 4.03
N VAL A 16 -18.40 2.00 4.35
CA VAL A 16 -18.90 2.98 3.38
C VAL A 16 -18.13 4.28 3.59
N PHE A 17 -17.50 4.77 2.55
CA PHE A 17 -16.70 5.99 2.59
C PHE A 17 -17.47 7.15 1.96
N ALA A 18 -17.79 8.16 2.78
CA ALA A 18 -18.41 9.38 2.31
C ALA A 18 -17.36 10.35 1.73
N PRO A 19 -17.71 11.13 0.69
CA PRO A 19 -16.85 12.19 0.21
C PRO A 19 -16.62 13.26 1.29
N MET A 20 -15.50 13.96 1.18
CA MET A 20 -15.15 15.04 2.09
C MET A 20 -16.16 16.17 2.00
N SER A 21 -16.70 16.63 3.13
CA SER A 21 -17.60 17.77 3.17
C SER A 21 -16.90 19.07 2.72
N ALA A 22 -17.66 20.04 2.19
CA ALA A 22 -17.11 21.33 1.79
C ALA A 22 -16.37 22.05 2.94
N ARG A 23 -16.89 21.96 4.17
CA ARG A 23 -16.24 22.52 5.37
C ARG A 23 -14.91 21.83 5.68
N GLN A 24 -14.87 20.51 5.62
CA GLN A 24 -13.64 19.73 5.86
C GLN A 24 -12.60 20.05 4.80
N ARG A 25 -12.99 20.17 3.53
CA ARG A 25 -12.12 20.55 2.42
C ARG A 25 -11.53 21.94 2.62
N ALA A 26 -12.36 22.93 3.01
CA ALA A 26 -11.88 24.28 3.28
C ALA A 26 -10.85 24.31 4.42
N ILE A 27 -11.11 23.58 5.51
CA ILE A 27 -10.16 23.44 6.63
C ILE A 27 -8.87 22.79 6.17
N TRP A 28 -8.97 21.72 5.38
CA TRP A 28 -7.81 21.03 4.82
C TRP A 28 -6.96 21.97 3.95
N HIS A 29 -7.57 22.67 2.98
CA HIS A 29 -6.85 23.59 2.09
C HIS A 29 -6.18 24.73 2.87
N PHE A 30 -6.88 25.30 3.85
CA PHE A 30 -6.31 26.35 4.70
C PHE A 30 -5.10 25.84 5.49
N LEU A 31 -5.23 24.72 6.19
CA LEU A 31 -4.14 24.15 6.97
C LEU A 31 -2.97 23.71 6.09
N ALA A 32 -3.24 23.15 4.91
CA ALA A 32 -2.20 22.81 3.94
C ALA A 32 -1.42 24.04 3.49
N GLY A 33 -2.10 25.14 3.16
CA GLY A 33 -1.46 26.42 2.82
C GLY A 33 -0.59 26.94 3.95
N CYS A 34 -1.10 26.95 5.18
CA CYS A 34 -0.34 27.36 6.37
C CYS A 34 0.88 26.45 6.62
N ALA A 35 0.72 25.12 6.46
CA ALA A 35 1.81 24.17 6.63
C ALA A 35 2.91 24.34 5.59
N VAL A 36 2.54 24.60 4.33
CA VAL A 36 3.49 24.89 3.25
C VAL A 36 4.25 26.19 3.53
N ALA A 37 3.55 27.25 3.93
CA ALA A 37 4.18 28.53 4.27
C ALA A 37 5.16 28.39 5.46
N ALA A 38 4.73 27.73 6.54
CA ALA A 38 5.56 27.50 7.72
C ALA A 38 6.76 26.60 7.41
N GLY A 39 6.58 25.55 6.61
CA GLY A 39 7.67 24.67 6.18
C GLY A 39 8.69 25.37 5.29
N ALA A 40 8.23 26.21 4.35
CA ALA A 40 9.11 27.02 3.51
C ALA A 40 9.88 28.07 4.35
N TYR A 41 9.21 28.72 5.32
CA TYR A 41 9.82 29.67 6.24
C TYR A 41 10.88 28.98 7.13
N TYR A 42 10.57 27.79 7.66
CA TYR A 42 11.53 26.97 8.39
C TYR A 42 12.76 26.63 7.54
N LEU A 43 12.57 26.11 6.31
CA LEU A 43 13.69 25.74 5.44
C LEU A 43 14.53 26.94 4.99
N GLN A 44 13.89 28.07 4.72
CA GLN A 44 14.62 29.31 4.40
C GLN A 44 15.56 29.69 5.55
N TRP A 45 15.06 29.66 6.80
CA TRP A 45 15.88 29.90 7.99
C TRP A 45 16.97 28.82 8.16
N ARG A 46 16.66 27.56 7.92
CA ARG A 46 17.62 26.45 8.00
C ARG A 46 18.83 26.67 7.09
N TRP A 47 18.60 27.04 5.85
CA TRP A 47 19.67 27.27 4.87
C TRP A 47 20.42 28.58 5.07
N SER A 48 19.79 29.66 5.58
CA SER A 48 20.39 31.00 5.64
C SER A 48 21.00 31.34 6.98
N ALA A 49 20.47 30.84 8.12
CA ALA A 49 20.84 31.35 9.45
C ALA A 49 21.21 30.26 10.47
N SER A 50 20.84 28.99 10.25
CA SER A 50 20.97 27.98 11.30
C SER A 50 22.07 26.95 11.08
N LEU A 51 22.83 27.03 9.99
CA LEU A 51 23.89 26.07 9.71
C LEU A 51 24.99 26.16 10.77
N ASN A 52 25.41 25.03 11.31
CA ASN A 52 26.50 24.95 12.25
C ASN A 52 27.84 24.96 11.49
N ALA A 53 28.60 26.07 11.61
CA ALA A 53 29.87 26.21 10.91
C ALA A 53 30.94 25.22 11.40
N ASP A 54 30.90 24.82 12.68
CA ASP A 54 31.84 23.87 13.27
C ASP A 54 31.58 22.42 12.79
N ALA A 55 30.38 22.15 12.23
CA ALA A 55 29.98 20.87 11.70
C ALA A 55 29.22 21.02 10.38
N LEU A 56 29.72 21.83 9.46
CA LEU A 56 29.02 22.26 8.25
C LEU A 56 28.56 21.07 7.41
N GLY A 57 29.39 20.03 7.20
CA GLY A 57 29.04 18.86 6.43
C GLY A 57 27.83 18.11 7.02
N PHE A 58 27.79 17.92 8.34
CA PHE A 58 26.66 17.29 9.01
C PHE A 58 25.40 18.17 8.96
N SER A 59 25.56 19.47 9.17
CA SER A 59 24.48 20.44 9.07
C SER A 59 23.84 20.46 7.68
N MET A 60 24.66 20.50 6.62
CA MET A 60 24.19 20.46 5.23
C MET A 60 23.52 19.13 4.87
N LEU A 61 24.04 18.01 5.37
CA LEU A 61 23.44 16.68 5.16
C LEU A 61 22.03 16.61 5.76
N VAL A 62 21.85 17.10 6.99
CA VAL A 62 20.55 17.08 7.68
C VAL A 62 19.57 18.05 7.02
N VAL A 63 19.96 19.30 6.73
CA VAL A 63 19.05 20.25 6.07
C VAL A 63 18.69 19.81 4.65
N GLY A 64 19.60 19.14 3.94
CA GLY A 64 19.30 18.50 2.66
C GLY A 64 18.23 17.42 2.80
N ALA A 65 18.35 16.56 3.80
CA ALA A 65 17.35 15.54 4.12
C ALA A 65 15.98 16.15 4.50
N GLU A 66 15.97 17.20 5.31
CA GLU A 66 14.75 17.96 5.65
C GLU A 66 14.09 18.58 4.41
N THR A 67 14.91 19.11 3.49
CA THR A 67 14.41 19.67 2.21
C THR A 67 13.76 18.60 1.35
N LEU A 68 14.38 17.42 1.19
CA LEU A 68 13.81 16.29 0.45
C LEU A 68 12.53 15.79 1.10
N PHE A 69 12.48 15.73 2.42
CA PHE A 69 11.26 15.38 3.16
C PHE A 69 10.14 16.40 2.88
N PHE A 70 10.44 17.70 2.91
CA PHE A 70 9.46 18.75 2.62
C PHE A 70 8.95 18.70 1.18
N LEU A 71 9.81 18.46 0.19
CA LEU A 71 9.39 18.23 -1.20
C LEU A 71 8.43 17.04 -1.32
N GLY A 72 8.69 15.96 -0.59
CA GLY A 72 7.76 14.83 -0.48
C GLY A 72 6.41 15.24 0.10
N THR A 73 6.40 16.10 1.13
CA THR A 73 5.17 16.64 1.72
C THR A 73 4.37 17.44 0.70
N LEU A 74 5.01 18.27 -0.13
CA LEU A 74 4.33 19.01 -1.20
C LEU A 74 3.69 18.09 -2.23
N LEU A 75 4.38 17.00 -2.63
CA LEU A 75 3.83 15.99 -3.52
C LEU A 75 2.63 15.27 -2.91
N PHE A 76 2.67 14.93 -1.62
CA PHE A 76 1.53 14.35 -0.92
C PHE A 76 0.36 15.33 -0.80
N TYR A 77 0.61 16.61 -0.54
CA TYR A 77 -0.45 17.61 -0.50
C TYR A 77 -1.09 17.79 -1.87
N PHE A 78 -0.32 17.68 -2.94
CA PHE A 78 -0.87 17.63 -4.30
C PHE A 78 -1.75 16.38 -4.51
N ASP A 79 -1.30 15.18 -4.09
CA ASP A 79 -2.10 13.97 -4.15
C ASP A 79 -3.43 14.11 -3.37
N PHE A 80 -3.39 14.75 -2.20
CA PHE A 80 -4.54 14.88 -1.28
C PHE A 80 -5.45 16.08 -1.59
N TRP A 81 -5.11 16.91 -2.56
CA TRP A 81 -5.72 18.23 -2.72
C TRP A 81 -7.23 18.19 -2.84
N ASP A 82 -7.76 17.38 -3.74
CA ASP A 82 -9.20 17.32 -4.01
C ASP A 82 -9.65 15.92 -4.43
N GLU A 83 -10.87 15.56 -4.06
CA GLU A 83 -11.54 14.37 -4.59
C GLU A 83 -12.04 14.64 -6.01
N GLY A 84 -12.13 13.59 -6.80
CA GLY A 84 -12.58 13.67 -8.18
C GLY A 84 -13.28 12.39 -8.60
N ASP A 85 -14.33 12.03 -7.84
CA ASP A 85 -15.11 10.84 -8.14
C ASP A 85 -15.77 10.97 -9.51
N THR A 86 -15.66 9.91 -10.31
CA THR A 86 -16.44 9.79 -11.53
C THR A 86 -17.86 9.36 -11.12
N PRO A 87 -18.91 10.11 -11.51
CA PRO A 87 -20.27 9.73 -11.15
C PRO A 87 -20.59 8.31 -11.61
N PRO A 88 -21.12 7.44 -10.74
CA PRO A 88 -21.54 6.11 -11.15
C PRO A 88 -22.70 6.22 -12.15
N ARG A 89 -22.69 5.35 -13.14
CA ARG A 89 -23.75 5.25 -14.16
C ARG A 89 -24.25 3.82 -14.22
N PRO A 90 -25.55 3.59 -14.38
CA PRO A 90 -26.05 2.27 -14.73
C PRO A 90 -25.47 1.86 -16.09
N TYR A 91 -25.24 0.58 -16.27
CA TYR A 91 -24.84 0.06 -17.57
C TYR A 91 -25.99 0.22 -18.57
N ASP A 92 -25.75 0.90 -19.67
CA ASP A 92 -26.69 1.13 -20.75
C ASP A 92 -25.98 0.87 -22.09
N GLY A 93 -26.26 -0.28 -22.68
CA GLY A 93 -25.67 -0.68 -23.96
C GLY A 93 -26.07 0.23 -25.12
N ALA A 94 -27.31 0.70 -25.16
CA ALA A 94 -27.79 1.60 -26.22
C ALA A 94 -27.11 2.98 -26.13
N ALA A 95 -26.93 3.52 -24.93
CA ALA A 95 -26.20 4.76 -24.72
C ALA A 95 -24.72 4.65 -25.11
N PHE A 96 -24.10 3.47 -24.88
CA PHE A 96 -22.74 3.19 -25.33
C PHE A 96 -22.64 3.21 -26.85
N GLU A 97 -23.52 2.48 -27.56
CA GLU A 97 -23.52 2.40 -29.02
C GLU A 97 -23.75 3.78 -29.65
N ALA A 98 -24.70 4.56 -29.11
CA ALA A 98 -24.97 5.92 -29.58
C ALA A 98 -23.76 6.87 -29.39
N THR A 99 -22.95 6.65 -28.37
CA THR A 99 -21.79 7.52 -28.07
C THR A 99 -20.53 7.07 -28.80
N SER A 100 -20.29 5.75 -28.89
CA SER A 100 -19.04 5.18 -29.42
C SER A 100 -19.12 4.82 -30.92
N GLY A 101 -20.30 4.61 -31.44
CA GLY A 101 -20.51 4.04 -32.80
C GLY A 101 -20.09 2.57 -32.91
N ALA A 102 -19.77 1.91 -31.78
CA ALA A 102 -19.37 0.52 -31.71
C ALA A 102 -20.34 -0.29 -30.82
N PRO A 103 -20.45 -1.61 -31.00
CA PRO A 103 -21.26 -2.46 -30.13
C PRO A 103 -20.83 -2.34 -28.65
N ALA A 104 -21.83 -2.31 -27.77
CA ALA A 104 -21.57 -2.31 -26.34
C ALA A 104 -20.89 -3.62 -25.88
N PRO A 105 -20.06 -3.61 -24.84
CA PRO A 105 -19.52 -4.83 -24.26
C PRO A 105 -20.64 -5.78 -23.82
N GLN A 106 -20.61 -7.02 -24.30
CA GLN A 106 -21.65 -8.04 -24.05
C GLN A 106 -21.12 -9.23 -23.25
N SER A 107 -19.82 -9.24 -22.95
CA SER A 107 -19.19 -10.38 -22.29
C SER A 107 -18.09 -9.96 -21.32
N VAL A 108 -18.04 -10.67 -20.19
CA VAL A 108 -17.06 -10.49 -19.12
C VAL A 108 -16.38 -11.82 -18.81
N ASP A 109 -15.06 -11.85 -18.87
CA ASP A 109 -14.25 -12.94 -18.33
C ASP A 109 -13.76 -12.56 -16.92
N ILE A 110 -14.07 -13.38 -15.91
CA ILE A 110 -13.53 -13.22 -14.55
C ILE A 110 -12.33 -14.16 -14.40
N PHE A 111 -11.14 -13.60 -14.26
CA PHE A 111 -9.89 -14.33 -14.08
C PHE A 111 -9.51 -14.36 -12.60
N ILE A 112 -9.45 -15.57 -12.02
CA ILE A 112 -8.93 -15.83 -10.68
C ILE A 112 -7.53 -16.42 -10.87
N THR A 113 -6.50 -15.66 -10.48
CA THR A 113 -5.11 -16.08 -10.65
C THR A 113 -4.60 -16.76 -9.39
N THR A 114 -3.96 -17.93 -9.53
CA THR A 114 -3.37 -18.68 -8.42
C THR A 114 -2.01 -19.27 -8.82
N TYR A 115 -1.16 -19.55 -7.84
CA TYR A 115 0.15 -20.16 -8.03
C TYR A 115 0.42 -21.29 -7.02
N ASP A 116 0.42 -20.99 -5.72
CA ASP A 116 0.69 -21.94 -4.64
C ASP A 116 -0.34 -21.84 -3.47
N GLU A 117 -1.38 -21.00 -3.65
CA GLU A 117 -2.39 -20.81 -2.63
C GLU A 117 -3.22 -22.09 -2.42
N ASP A 118 -3.63 -22.30 -1.15
CA ASP A 118 -4.44 -23.43 -0.73
C ASP A 118 -5.87 -23.38 -1.33
N VAL A 119 -6.45 -24.55 -1.56
CA VAL A 119 -7.85 -24.71 -2.02
C VAL A 119 -8.83 -23.95 -1.11
N ALA A 120 -8.58 -23.94 0.20
CA ALA A 120 -9.40 -23.23 1.17
C ALA A 120 -9.43 -21.70 0.97
N VAL A 121 -8.40 -21.14 0.33
CA VAL A 121 -8.33 -19.72 -0.02
C VAL A 121 -9.04 -19.47 -1.36
N VAL A 122 -8.84 -20.33 -2.35
CA VAL A 122 -9.34 -20.14 -3.73
C VAL A 122 -10.84 -20.46 -3.84
N ALA A 123 -11.33 -21.50 -3.17
CA ALA A 123 -12.72 -21.95 -3.30
C ALA A 123 -13.76 -20.86 -2.93
N PRO A 124 -13.60 -20.07 -1.84
CA PRO A 124 -14.50 -18.97 -1.54
C PRO A 124 -14.50 -17.88 -2.62
N SER A 125 -13.36 -17.61 -3.25
CA SER A 125 -13.25 -16.60 -4.33
C SER A 125 -14.03 -17.04 -5.58
N ILE A 126 -13.98 -18.33 -5.92
CA ILE A 126 -14.80 -18.89 -7.00
C ILE A 126 -16.29 -18.80 -6.67
N SER A 127 -16.68 -19.16 -5.44
CA SER A 127 -18.08 -19.13 -5.01
C SER A 127 -18.66 -17.72 -5.06
N ASP A 128 -17.91 -16.71 -4.59
CA ASP A 128 -18.34 -15.32 -4.60
C ASP A 128 -18.36 -14.77 -6.05
N ALA A 129 -17.42 -15.16 -6.92
CA ALA A 129 -17.43 -14.78 -8.32
C ALA A 129 -18.68 -15.32 -9.07
N LYS A 130 -19.19 -16.50 -8.70
CA LYS A 130 -20.44 -17.06 -9.24
C LYS A 130 -21.69 -16.34 -8.71
N ALA A 131 -21.60 -15.65 -7.59
CA ALA A 131 -22.70 -14.90 -6.97
C ALA A 131 -22.78 -13.44 -7.47
N VAL A 132 -21.89 -13.01 -8.34
CA VAL A 132 -21.89 -11.64 -8.91
C VAL A 132 -23.13 -11.45 -9.80
N ILE A 133 -23.85 -10.37 -9.59
CA ILE A 133 -25.04 -10.00 -10.34
C ILE A 133 -24.62 -9.26 -11.62
N ALA A 134 -24.99 -9.81 -12.77
CA ALA A 134 -24.75 -9.20 -14.08
C ALA A 134 -26.06 -8.76 -14.73
N PRO A 135 -26.04 -7.81 -15.68
CA PRO A 135 -27.17 -7.55 -16.58
C PRO A 135 -27.61 -8.82 -17.32
N GLU A 136 -28.91 -8.94 -17.64
CA GLU A 136 -29.49 -10.14 -18.25
C GLU A 136 -28.81 -10.54 -19.56
N ASP A 137 -28.42 -9.55 -20.39
CA ASP A 137 -27.79 -9.77 -21.69
C ASP A 137 -26.26 -9.94 -21.61
N MET A 138 -25.67 -9.87 -20.42
CA MET A 138 -24.23 -9.94 -20.20
C MET A 138 -23.78 -11.39 -19.98
N ARG A 139 -22.98 -11.93 -20.89
CA ARG A 139 -22.37 -13.24 -20.72
C ARG A 139 -21.17 -13.16 -19.76
N VAL A 140 -21.23 -13.81 -18.63
CA VAL A 140 -20.12 -13.90 -17.65
C VAL A 140 -19.52 -15.30 -17.66
N GLN A 141 -18.19 -15.36 -17.79
CA GLN A 141 -17.43 -16.62 -17.72
C GLN A 141 -16.33 -16.49 -16.65
N ILE A 142 -16.17 -17.54 -15.86
CA ILE A 142 -15.17 -17.56 -14.77
C ILE A 142 -14.08 -18.56 -15.14
N TRP A 143 -12.84 -18.14 -14.97
CA TRP A 143 -11.65 -18.88 -15.33
C TRP A 143 -10.66 -18.91 -14.17
N LEU A 144 -10.28 -20.11 -13.75
CA LEU A 144 -9.16 -20.29 -12.81
C LEU A 144 -7.87 -20.42 -13.61
N LEU A 145 -6.95 -19.47 -13.40
CA LEU A 145 -5.65 -19.40 -14.07
C LEU A 145 -4.57 -19.85 -13.08
N ASP A 146 -4.06 -21.06 -13.28
CA ASP A 146 -3.10 -21.69 -12.36
C ASP A 146 -1.67 -21.70 -12.91
N ASP A 147 -0.77 -20.99 -12.24
CA ASP A 147 0.67 -20.98 -12.54
C ASP A 147 1.42 -22.17 -11.93
N GLY A 148 0.76 -22.99 -11.12
CA GLY A 148 1.32 -24.16 -10.47
C GLY A 148 1.08 -25.49 -11.20
N ASP A 149 0.22 -25.53 -12.22
CA ASP A 149 -0.21 -26.75 -12.94
C ASP A 149 -0.69 -27.87 -11.97
N ARG A 150 -1.58 -27.51 -11.03
CA ARG A 150 -1.94 -28.32 -9.87
C ARG A 150 -3.24 -29.12 -10.10
N ALA A 151 -3.20 -30.41 -9.79
CA ALA A 151 -4.33 -31.31 -9.96
C ALA A 151 -5.54 -30.97 -9.05
N ASP A 152 -5.29 -30.52 -7.82
CA ASP A 152 -6.32 -30.07 -6.87
C ASP A 152 -7.07 -28.84 -7.38
N MET A 153 -6.38 -27.88 -8.00
CA MET A 153 -6.99 -26.70 -8.61
C MET A 153 -7.81 -27.06 -9.86
N ALA A 154 -7.34 -28.00 -10.68
CA ALA A 154 -8.12 -28.52 -11.80
C ALA A 154 -9.40 -29.22 -11.33
N GLN A 155 -9.31 -29.99 -10.25
CA GLN A 155 -10.47 -30.65 -9.63
C GLN A 155 -11.44 -29.64 -9.01
N LEU A 156 -10.92 -28.62 -8.35
CA LEU A 156 -11.73 -27.52 -7.80
C LEU A 156 -12.51 -26.81 -8.90
N ALA A 157 -11.85 -26.42 -9.99
CA ALA A 157 -12.50 -25.78 -11.14
C ALA A 157 -13.59 -26.65 -11.74
N LYS A 158 -13.34 -27.95 -11.91
CA LYS A 158 -14.32 -28.93 -12.38
C LYS A 158 -15.53 -29.05 -11.44
N HIS A 159 -15.27 -29.08 -10.12
CA HIS A 159 -16.34 -29.17 -9.11
C HIS A 159 -17.26 -27.93 -9.16
N HIS A 160 -16.70 -26.74 -9.36
CA HIS A 160 -17.47 -25.50 -9.48
C HIS A 160 -18.05 -25.26 -10.88
N GLY A 161 -17.72 -26.08 -11.89
CA GLY A 161 -18.17 -25.93 -13.28
C GLY A 161 -17.62 -24.66 -13.96
N ILE A 162 -16.41 -24.27 -13.65
CA ILE A 162 -15.72 -23.11 -14.25
C ILE A 162 -14.57 -23.55 -15.16
N GLY A 163 -14.09 -22.63 -16.00
CA GLY A 163 -12.95 -22.89 -16.88
C GLY A 163 -11.62 -22.96 -16.10
N TYR A 164 -10.67 -23.74 -16.62
CA TYR A 164 -9.36 -23.91 -16.02
C TYR A 164 -8.26 -23.84 -17.08
N PHE A 165 -7.24 -23.02 -16.81
CA PHE A 165 -6.03 -22.96 -17.62
C PHE A 165 -4.81 -23.03 -16.72
N ALA A 166 -3.99 -24.06 -16.95
CA ALA A 166 -2.68 -24.18 -16.32
C ALA A 166 -1.56 -23.80 -17.29
N ARG A 167 -0.41 -23.50 -16.74
CA ARG A 167 0.86 -23.38 -17.47
C ARG A 167 2.02 -23.88 -16.62
N ARG A 168 3.04 -24.47 -17.28
CA ARG A 168 4.24 -24.99 -16.62
C ARG A 168 5.36 -23.97 -16.52
N GLU A 169 5.40 -23.00 -17.43
CA GLU A 169 6.42 -21.96 -17.44
C GLU A 169 5.89 -20.68 -16.79
N ASN A 170 6.47 -20.30 -15.67
CA ASN A 170 6.10 -19.07 -14.95
C ASN A 170 6.78 -17.81 -15.56
N LEU A 171 6.83 -17.73 -16.92
CA LEU A 171 7.39 -16.57 -17.62
C LEU A 171 6.47 -15.36 -17.45
N GLY A 172 7.00 -14.26 -16.91
CA GLY A 172 6.28 -13.00 -16.73
C GLY A 172 5.34 -12.98 -15.52
N PHE A 173 5.47 -13.91 -14.59
CA PHE A 173 4.71 -13.95 -13.33
C PHE A 173 3.19 -13.88 -13.57
N LYS A 174 2.46 -13.15 -12.72
CA LYS A 174 1.02 -12.93 -12.87
C LYS A 174 0.65 -12.35 -14.26
N ALA A 175 1.42 -11.40 -14.79
CA ALA A 175 1.18 -10.86 -16.14
C ALA A 175 1.22 -11.93 -17.25
N GLY A 176 2.12 -12.91 -17.10
CA GLY A 176 2.19 -14.05 -18.00
C GLY A 176 0.99 -14.99 -17.85
N ASN A 177 0.49 -15.18 -16.63
CA ASN A 177 -0.72 -15.96 -16.37
C ASN A 177 -1.96 -15.27 -16.96
N LEU A 178 -2.13 -13.99 -16.73
CA LEU A 178 -3.19 -13.19 -17.36
C LEU A 178 -3.12 -13.25 -18.90
N ARG A 179 -1.91 -13.17 -19.48
CA ARG A 179 -1.72 -13.37 -20.93
C ARG A 179 -2.21 -14.73 -21.39
N ASN A 180 -1.93 -15.79 -20.64
CA ASN A 180 -2.36 -17.15 -20.95
C ASN A 180 -3.91 -17.24 -21.03
N GLY A 181 -4.62 -16.65 -20.06
CA GLY A 181 -6.08 -16.53 -20.09
C GLY A 181 -6.58 -15.67 -21.26
N LEU A 182 -6.03 -14.47 -21.42
CA LEU A 182 -6.42 -13.53 -22.47
C LEU A 182 -6.30 -14.08 -23.90
N LEU A 183 -5.31 -14.93 -24.18
CA LEU A 183 -5.12 -15.53 -25.51
C LEU A 183 -6.06 -16.71 -25.78
N ARG A 184 -6.75 -17.23 -24.78
CA ARG A 184 -7.65 -18.38 -24.87
C ARG A 184 -9.12 -18.04 -24.65
N THR A 185 -9.43 -16.82 -24.29
CA THR A 185 -10.78 -16.32 -24.01
C THR A 185 -11.11 -15.14 -24.90
N SER A 186 -12.38 -14.72 -24.93
CA SER A 186 -12.87 -13.69 -25.86
C SER A 186 -13.79 -12.64 -25.22
N GLY A 187 -13.91 -12.59 -23.88
CA GLY A 187 -14.74 -11.58 -23.21
C GLY A 187 -14.30 -10.15 -23.54
N ASP A 188 -15.24 -9.25 -23.77
CA ASP A 188 -14.97 -7.84 -24.10
C ASP A 188 -14.31 -7.12 -22.93
N LEU A 189 -14.74 -7.48 -21.72
CA LEU A 189 -14.18 -7.00 -20.47
C LEU A 189 -13.56 -8.15 -19.69
N VAL A 190 -12.56 -7.83 -18.88
CA VAL A 190 -11.83 -8.80 -18.05
C VAL A 190 -11.74 -8.31 -16.62
N VAL A 191 -12.30 -9.07 -15.67
CA VAL A 191 -12.12 -8.84 -14.24
C VAL A 191 -10.89 -9.58 -13.76
N ILE A 192 -10.04 -8.92 -12.99
CA ILE A 192 -8.83 -9.52 -12.43
C ILE A 192 -9.02 -9.72 -10.93
N CYS A 193 -8.86 -10.98 -10.50
CA CYS A 193 -8.88 -11.39 -9.11
C CYS A 193 -7.58 -12.11 -8.75
N ASP A 194 -7.03 -11.82 -7.58
CA ASP A 194 -6.05 -12.69 -6.93
C ASP A 194 -6.76 -13.90 -6.32
N ALA A 195 -6.03 -14.91 -5.91
CA ALA A 195 -6.56 -16.15 -5.33
C ALA A 195 -7.52 -15.91 -4.15
N ASP A 196 -7.27 -14.87 -3.36
CA ASP A 196 -8.03 -14.45 -2.18
C ASP A 196 -9.01 -13.30 -2.45
N THR A 197 -9.14 -12.85 -3.71
CA THR A 197 -10.05 -11.75 -4.06
C THR A 197 -11.48 -12.28 -4.18
N ARG A 198 -12.32 -11.84 -3.28
CA ARG A 198 -13.72 -12.26 -3.17
C ARG A 198 -14.62 -11.10 -3.58
N LEU A 199 -15.22 -11.21 -4.78
CA LEU A 199 -16.09 -10.18 -5.33
C LEU A 199 -17.39 -10.09 -4.53
N LEU A 200 -17.91 -8.88 -4.34
CA LEU A 200 -19.26 -8.68 -3.79
C LEU A 200 -20.30 -8.78 -4.92
N PRO A 201 -21.54 -9.15 -4.60
CA PRO A 201 -22.58 -9.35 -5.62
C PRO A 201 -22.80 -8.14 -6.55
N GLY A 202 -22.62 -6.91 -6.05
CA GLY A 202 -22.80 -5.67 -6.80
C GLY A 202 -21.64 -5.29 -7.73
N PHE A 203 -20.54 -6.03 -7.75
CA PHE A 203 -19.32 -5.64 -8.47
C PHE A 203 -19.57 -5.22 -9.92
N LEU A 204 -20.23 -6.05 -10.73
CA LEU A 204 -20.52 -5.72 -12.12
C LEU A 204 -21.58 -4.62 -12.26
N GLN A 205 -22.63 -4.64 -11.44
CA GLN A 205 -23.67 -3.60 -11.47
C GLN A 205 -23.08 -2.20 -11.25
N ASN A 206 -22.09 -2.08 -10.36
CA ASN A 206 -21.51 -0.79 -9.97
C ASN A 206 -20.32 -0.37 -10.84
N THR A 207 -19.73 -1.28 -11.63
CA THR A 207 -18.53 -0.98 -12.43
C THR A 207 -18.78 -0.91 -13.92
N LEU A 208 -19.72 -1.67 -14.49
CA LEU A 208 -19.96 -1.74 -15.92
C LEU A 208 -20.37 -0.41 -16.55
N GLY A 209 -21.15 0.42 -15.86
CA GLY A 209 -21.65 1.68 -16.37
C GLY A 209 -20.55 2.69 -16.75
N TYR A 210 -19.36 2.58 -16.15
CA TYR A 210 -18.23 3.44 -16.53
C TYR A 210 -17.72 3.17 -17.95
N PHE A 211 -17.90 1.94 -18.44
CA PHE A 211 -17.50 1.54 -19.79
C PHE A 211 -18.40 2.09 -20.89
N SER A 212 -19.44 2.86 -20.56
CA SER A 212 -20.17 3.68 -21.53
C SER A 212 -19.27 4.76 -22.15
N ASP A 213 -18.17 5.16 -21.50
CA ASP A 213 -17.09 5.91 -22.13
C ASP A 213 -16.12 4.93 -22.83
N PRO A 214 -16.00 4.97 -24.17
CA PRO A 214 -15.14 4.04 -24.91
C PRO A 214 -13.65 4.22 -24.58
N GLN A 215 -13.24 5.34 -24.00
CA GLN A 215 -11.86 5.60 -23.57
C GLN A 215 -11.53 5.00 -22.21
N VAL A 216 -12.50 4.50 -21.44
CA VAL A 216 -12.20 3.86 -20.15
C VAL A 216 -11.52 2.52 -20.40
N ALA A 217 -10.25 2.43 -20.02
CA ALA A 217 -9.43 1.24 -20.14
C ALA A 217 -9.61 0.29 -18.96
N TRP A 218 -9.75 0.82 -17.74
CA TRP A 218 -10.03 0.02 -16.55
C TRP A 218 -10.75 0.81 -15.47
N VAL A 219 -11.42 0.07 -14.60
CA VAL A 219 -12.01 0.54 -13.36
C VAL A 219 -11.34 -0.19 -12.20
N GLN A 220 -10.84 0.54 -11.21
CA GLN A 220 -10.28 0.01 -9.97
C GLN A 220 -11.24 0.24 -8.82
N THR A 221 -11.49 -0.79 -8.00
CA THR A 221 -12.23 -0.69 -6.74
C THR A 221 -11.28 -0.77 -5.54
N PRO A 222 -11.65 -0.27 -4.35
CA PRO A 222 -10.81 -0.37 -3.16
C PRO A 222 -10.54 -1.83 -2.78
N HIS A 223 -9.32 -2.12 -2.33
CA HIS A 223 -9.04 -3.35 -1.61
C HIS A 223 -9.48 -3.19 -0.16
N TRP A 224 -10.21 -4.16 0.34
CA TRP A 224 -10.64 -4.21 1.73
C TRP A 224 -10.21 -5.53 2.38
N PHE A 225 -9.35 -5.43 3.38
CA PHE A 225 -8.92 -6.58 4.16
C PHE A 225 -9.95 -6.86 5.27
N TYR A 226 -10.86 -7.81 5.00
CA TYR A 226 -11.97 -8.10 5.90
C TYR A 226 -11.56 -8.85 7.17
N ASP A 227 -10.37 -9.45 7.17
CA ASP A 227 -9.76 -10.17 8.28
C ASP A 227 -9.00 -9.26 9.27
N VAL A 228 -8.78 -7.97 8.94
CA VAL A 228 -8.20 -7.00 9.88
C VAL A 228 -9.24 -6.57 10.91
N PRO A 229 -9.04 -6.82 12.21
CA PRO A 229 -10.01 -6.47 13.24
C PRO A 229 -10.32 -4.97 13.29
N PRO A 230 -11.55 -4.57 13.68
CA PRO A 230 -11.95 -3.16 13.69
C PRO A 230 -11.29 -2.32 14.79
N GLY A 231 -10.51 -2.95 15.66
CA GLY A 231 -9.86 -2.28 16.79
C GLY A 231 -10.78 -2.08 18.00
N GLU A 232 -10.24 -1.42 19.01
CA GLU A 232 -10.92 -1.10 20.26
C GLU A 232 -11.48 0.34 20.26
N SER A 233 -12.43 0.65 21.15
CA SER A 233 -12.90 2.02 21.34
C SER A 233 -11.81 2.90 21.95
N TRP A 234 -11.90 4.23 21.72
CA TRP A 234 -10.99 5.17 22.39
C TRP A 234 -11.10 5.10 23.91
N SER A 235 -12.29 4.82 24.45
CA SER A 235 -12.48 4.65 25.90
C SER A 235 -11.70 3.46 26.44
N ASP A 236 -11.76 2.31 25.76
CA ASP A 236 -11.04 1.11 26.18
C ASP A 236 -9.53 1.31 26.05
N TRP A 237 -9.10 1.96 24.98
CA TRP A 237 -7.70 2.30 24.76
C TRP A 237 -7.13 3.21 25.87
N ILE A 238 -7.87 4.26 26.26
CA ILE A 238 -7.48 5.17 27.34
C ILE A 238 -7.36 4.40 28.67
N VAL A 239 -8.37 3.58 28.99
CA VAL A 239 -8.37 2.78 30.24
C VAL A 239 -7.18 1.83 30.29
N ARG A 240 -6.87 1.18 29.19
CA ARG A 240 -5.75 0.22 29.11
C ARG A 240 -4.38 0.89 29.28
N HIS A 241 -4.21 2.13 28.80
CA HIS A 241 -2.90 2.79 28.80
C HIS A 241 -2.71 3.81 29.93
N ILE A 242 -3.80 4.42 30.41
CA ILE A 242 -3.76 5.53 31.39
C ILE A 242 -4.43 5.11 32.70
N GLY A 243 -5.37 4.16 32.63
CA GLY A 243 -6.15 3.70 33.78
C GLY A 243 -7.55 4.32 33.86
N GLY A 244 -8.30 3.93 34.89
CA GLY A 244 -9.68 4.36 35.10
C GLY A 244 -10.73 3.33 34.63
N THR A 245 -11.96 3.78 34.39
CA THR A 245 -13.03 2.96 33.84
C THR A 245 -13.62 3.62 32.58
N PRO A 246 -14.11 2.83 31.59
CA PRO A 246 -14.69 3.39 30.37
C PRO A 246 -15.91 4.29 30.64
N ALA A 247 -16.62 4.06 31.74
CA ALA A 247 -17.78 4.87 32.16
C ALA A 247 -17.39 6.21 32.79
N HIS A 248 -16.14 6.41 33.19
CA HIS A 248 -15.70 7.63 33.86
C HIS A 248 -15.86 8.85 32.92
N ARG A 249 -16.41 9.96 33.45
CA ARG A 249 -16.75 11.16 32.66
C ARG A 249 -15.57 11.71 31.86
N LEU A 250 -14.39 11.78 32.48
CA LEU A 250 -13.18 12.29 31.80
C LEU A 250 -12.70 11.37 30.68
N VAL A 251 -12.81 10.04 30.86
CA VAL A 251 -12.46 9.05 29.82
C VAL A 251 -13.40 9.21 28.63
N ARG A 252 -14.70 9.34 28.87
CA ARG A 252 -15.68 9.56 27.77
C ARG A 252 -15.47 10.89 27.07
N LEU A 253 -15.17 11.96 27.81
CA LEU A 253 -14.86 13.26 27.20
C LEU A 253 -13.58 13.18 26.34
N ALA A 254 -12.50 12.58 26.85
CA ALA A 254 -11.26 12.40 26.12
C ALA A 254 -11.48 11.53 24.86
N ALA A 255 -12.24 10.44 24.96
CA ALA A 255 -12.62 9.60 23.83
C ALA A 255 -13.44 10.36 22.78
N ALA A 256 -14.39 11.21 23.21
CA ALA A 256 -15.17 12.05 22.32
C ALA A 256 -14.29 13.08 21.58
N VAL A 257 -13.34 13.72 22.28
CA VAL A 257 -12.36 14.64 21.68
C VAL A 257 -11.49 13.93 20.66
N LEU A 258 -10.94 12.74 20.99
CA LEU A 258 -10.16 11.95 20.06
C LEU A 258 -10.96 11.51 18.83
N THR A 259 -12.22 11.09 19.04
CA THR A 259 -13.14 10.77 17.94
C THR A 259 -13.39 12.00 17.05
N TRP A 260 -13.60 13.17 17.64
CA TRP A 260 -13.81 14.41 16.89
C TRP A 260 -12.57 14.83 16.08
N ILE A 261 -11.37 14.75 16.69
CA ILE A 261 -10.10 15.09 16.02
C ILE A 261 -9.82 14.13 14.88
N THR A 262 -9.87 12.81 15.15
CA THR A 262 -9.49 11.78 14.19
C THR A 262 -10.58 11.42 13.19
N GLY A 263 -11.86 11.72 13.51
CA GLY A 263 -13.02 11.25 12.76
C GLY A 263 -13.30 9.75 12.94
N ARG A 264 -12.65 9.08 13.88
CA ARG A 264 -12.73 7.62 14.10
C ARG A 264 -13.15 7.30 15.52
N GLY A 265 -14.15 6.46 15.68
CA GLY A 265 -14.59 5.98 17.01
C GLY A 265 -13.71 4.88 17.61
N ARG A 266 -12.82 4.31 16.80
CA ARG A 266 -11.96 3.18 17.19
C ARG A 266 -10.52 3.39 16.78
N ILE A 267 -9.60 2.79 17.53
CA ILE A 267 -8.17 2.76 17.25
C ILE A 267 -7.72 1.32 17.01
N GLY A 268 -6.87 1.14 16.03
CA GLY A 268 -6.56 -0.06 15.34
C GLY A 268 -6.12 -1.28 16.12
N ALA A 269 -6.49 -2.43 15.57
CA ALA A 269 -5.92 -3.72 15.87
C ALA A 269 -5.34 -4.38 14.61
N ASP A 270 -4.80 -3.58 13.69
CA ASP A 270 -4.06 -4.08 12.53
C ASP A 270 -2.63 -4.43 12.96
N PRO A 271 -2.33 -5.72 13.16
CA PRO A 271 -1.03 -6.12 13.70
C PRO A 271 0.11 -5.86 12.71
N PHE A 272 -0.16 -5.91 11.40
CA PHE A 272 0.85 -5.81 10.36
C PHE A 272 0.81 -4.48 9.58
N LEU A 273 0.06 -3.48 10.08
CA LEU A 273 -0.06 -2.17 9.44
C LEU A 273 -0.43 -2.28 7.95
N ALA A 274 -1.30 -3.25 7.66
CA ALA A 274 -1.66 -3.63 6.31
C ALA A 274 -2.90 -2.89 5.78
N ASP A 275 -3.63 -2.17 6.67
CA ASP A 275 -4.86 -1.44 6.32
C ASP A 275 -4.63 -0.53 5.11
N PRO A 276 -5.26 -0.81 3.96
CA PRO A 276 -5.01 -0.11 2.72
C PRO A 276 -5.90 1.12 2.53
N THR A 277 -6.77 1.47 3.49
CA THR A 277 -7.82 2.48 3.30
C THR A 277 -7.28 3.87 2.96
N VAL A 278 -6.18 4.31 3.58
CA VAL A 278 -5.56 5.61 3.21
C VAL A 278 -5.07 5.59 1.76
N PHE A 279 -4.49 4.47 1.32
CA PHE A 279 -4.00 4.36 -0.05
C PHE A 279 -5.15 4.39 -1.06
N PHE A 280 -6.22 3.61 -0.83
CA PHE A 280 -7.34 3.54 -1.77
C PHE A 280 -8.25 4.76 -1.67
N ASP A 281 -8.82 5.04 -0.51
CA ASP A 281 -9.88 6.05 -0.40
C ASP A 281 -9.36 7.49 -0.30
N VAL A 282 -8.08 7.68 0.05
CA VAL A 282 -7.48 9.02 0.06
C VAL A 282 -6.63 9.24 -1.18
N ILE A 283 -5.63 8.38 -1.43
CA ILE A 283 -4.67 8.62 -2.53
C ILE A 283 -5.27 8.29 -3.89
N GLN A 284 -5.68 7.05 -4.14
CA GLN A 284 -6.18 6.60 -5.44
C GLN A 284 -7.48 7.34 -5.85
N ARG A 285 -8.40 7.52 -4.90
CA ARG A 285 -9.64 8.26 -5.13
C ARG A 285 -9.36 9.68 -5.61
N ARG A 286 -8.41 10.37 -4.99
CA ARG A 286 -8.08 11.76 -5.36
C ARG A 286 -7.26 11.87 -6.64
N ARG A 287 -6.49 10.84 -6.99
CA ARG A 287 -5.80 10.74 -8.28
C ARG A 287 -6.75 10.60 -9.46
N ASN A 288 -7.94 10.07 -9.23
CA ASN A 288 -8.96 9.90 -10.26
C ASN A 288 -9.30 11.21 -10.99
N ARG A 289 -9.33 12.35 -10.29
CA ARG A 289 -9.59 13.69 -10.89
C ARG A 289 -8.65 14.06 -12.03
N ASN A 290 -7.43 13.50 -12.04
CA ASN A 290 -6.39 13.81 -13.02
C ASN A 290 -6.09 12.63 -13.95
N ASN A 291 -6.96 11.63 -14.00
CA ASN A 291 -6.74 10.40 -14.76
C ASN A 291 -5.38 9.76 -14.40
N ALA A 292 -5.11 9.59 -13.10
CA ALA A 292 -3.85 9.07 -12.58
C ALA A 292 -4.05 7.97 -11.52
N ALA A 293 -5.29 7.52 -11.28
CA ALA A 293 -5.57 6.34 -10.49
C ALA A 293 -5.09 5.12 -11.26
N PHE A 294 -4.06 4.43 -10.75
CA PHE A 294 -3.50 3.25 -11.42
C PHE A 294 -4.16 1.96 -10.95
N CYS A 295 -4.08 0.92 -11.77
CA CYS A 295 -4.53 -0.41 -11.43
C CYS A 295 -3.66 -0.99 -10.29
N CYS A 296 -4.30 -1.65 -9.32
CA CYS A 296 -3.64 -2.27 -8.16
C CYS A 296 -3.66 -3.81 -8.25
N GLY A 297 -3.87 -4.36 -9.43
CA GLY A 297 -3.67 -5.77 -9.76
C GLY A 297 -4.85 -6.69 -9.49
N ALA A 298 -5.75 -6.35 -8.56
CA ALA A 298 -6.93 -7.16 -8.23
C ALA A 298 -8.15 -6.28 -7.99
N ALA A 299 -9.35 -6.87 -7.91
CA ALA A 299 -10.62 -6.15 -7.79
C ALA A 299 -10.74 -5.01 -8.82
N SER A 300 -10.38 -5.31 -10.06
CA SER A 300 -10.37 -4.38 -11.17
C SER A 300 -10.99 -5.01 -12.41
N ILE A 301 -11.64 -4.20 -13.24
CA ILE A 301 -12.21 -4.63 -14.51
C ILE A 301 -11.58 -3.83 -15.65
N HIS A 302 -11.20 -4.48 -16.73
CA HIS A 302 -10.40 -3.93 -17.82
C HIS A 302 -11.09 -4.13 -19.17
N ARG A 303 -10.99 -3.14 -20.04
CA ARG A 303 -11.35 -3.28 -21.45
C ARG A 303 -10.26 -4.09 -22.15
N ARG A 304 -10.64 -5.26 -22.72
CA ARG A 304 -9.71 -6.15 -23.42
C ARG A 304 -9.00 -5.42 -24.57
N GLU A 305 -9.74 -4.64 -25.34
CA GLU A 305 -9.18 -3.86 -26.44
C GLU A 305 -8.03 -2.96 -26.00
N ALA A 306 -8.17 -2.24 -24.86
CA ALA A 306 -7.14 -1.33 -24.37
C ALA A 306 -5.82 -2.04 -24.09
N VAL A 307 -5.87 -3.19 -23.39
CA VAL A 307 -4.65 -3.94 -23.05
C VAL A 307 -4.00 -4.58 -24.27
N PHE A 308 -4.80 -5.04 -25.25
CA PHE A 308 -4.26 -5.61 -26.48
C PHE A 308 -3.72 -4.55 -27.44
N ALA A 309 -4.43 -3.45 -27.69
CA ALA A 309 -3.99 -2.36 -28.55
C ALA A 309 -2.64 -1.80 -28.10
N GLY A 310 -2.50 -1.51 -26.80
CA GLY A 310 -1.24 -1.07 -26.21
C GLY A 310 -0.12 -2.12 -26.37
N ALA A 311 -0.42 -3.41 -26.19
CA ALA A 311 0.55 -4.50 -26.33
C ALA A 311 1.03 -4.67 -27.78
N ILE A 312 0.12 -4.62 -28.75
CA ILE A 312 0.43 -4.74 -30.18
C ILE A 312 1.33 -3.58 -30.61
N LYS A 313 0.98 -2.34 -30.25
CA LYS A 313 1.78 -1.15 -30.52
C LYS A 313 3.20 -1.25 -29.98
N ARG A 314 3.34 -1.67 -28.70
CA ARG A 314 4.65 -1.86 -28.07
C ARG A 314 5.45 -3.00 -28.72
N LYS A 315 4.80 -4.12 -29.05
CA LYS A 315 5.46 -5.25 -29.73
C LYS A 315 5.94 -4.84 -31.12
N SER A 316 5.11 -4.15 -31.91
CA SER A 316 5.47 -3.66 -33.24
C SER A 316 6.69 -2.73 -33.19
N ALA A 317 6.70 -1.76 -32.28
CA ALA A 317 7.85 -0.88 -32.07
C ALA A 317 9.12 -1.64 -31.62
N ALA A 318 8.99 -2.67 -30.77
CA ALA A 318 10.11 -3.49 -30.34
C ALA A 318 10.66 -4.37 -31.46
N VAL A 319 9.79 -4.94 -32.31
CA VAL A 319 10.17 -5.70 -33.51
C VAL A 319 10.95 -4.84 -34.46
N GLY A 320 10.49 -3.61 -34.75
CA GLY A 320 11.19 -2.66 -35.64
C GLY A 320 12.61 -2.35 -35.11
N ARG A 321 12.75 -2.07 -33.80
CA ARG A 321 14.07 -1.84 -33.20
C ARG A 321 14.98 -3.07 -33.29
N LEU A 322 14.45 -4.26 -33.03
CA LEU A 322 15.22 -5.51 -33.06
C LEU A 322 15.66 -5.85 -34.49
N GLN A 323 14.76 -5.66 -35.47
CA GLN A 323 15.05 -5.83 -36.89
C GLN A 323 16.20 -4.92 -37.34
N THR A 324 16.13 -3.63 -37.02
CA THR A 324 17.17 -2.65 -37.35
C THR A 324 18.52 -3.01 -36.70
N ARG A 325 18.50 -3.44 -35.41
CA ARG A 325 19.69 -3.76 -34.64
C ARG A 325 20.38 -5.07 -35.12
N LEU A 326 19.59 -6.12 -35.35
CA LEU A 326 20.10 -7.46 -35.64
C LEU A 326 20.07 -7.81 -37.14
N ARG A 327 19.48 -6.97 -37.99
CA ARG A 327 19.30 -7.21 -39.44
C ARG A 327 18.62 -8.54 -39.75
N GLN A 328 17.74 -9.00 -38.86
CA GLN A 328 17.01 -10.26 -39.01
C GLN A 328 15.64 -10.08 -39.65
N PRO A 329 15.06 -11.12 -40.29
CA PRO A 329 13.70 -11.07 -40.84
C PRO A 329 12.65 -10.71 -39.78
N VAL A 330 11.64 -9.95 -40.14
CA VAL A 330 10.52 -9.53 -39.28
C VAL A 330 9.87 -10.74 -38.59
N ALA A 331 9.67 -11.85 -39.31
CA ALA A 331 9.06 -13.07 -38.77
C ALA A 331 9.87 -13.67 -37.60
N THR A 332 11.19 -13.63 -37.69
CA THR A 332 12.08 -14.10 -36.60
C THR A 332 11.97 -13.18 -35.38
N CYS A 333 11.98 -11.87 -35.58
CA CYS A 333 11.82 -10.88 -34.51
C CYS A 333 10.44 -10.96 -33.85
N LEU A 334 9.38 -11.22 -34.62
CA LEU A 334 8.03 -11.42 -34.09
C LEU A 334 7.90 -12.65 -33.19
N ARG A 335 8.59 -13.75 -33.54
CA ARG A 335 8.60 -14.98 -32.73
C ARG A 335 9.43 -14.82 -31.46
N ALA A 336 10.52 -14.06 -31.51
CA ALA A 336 11.40 -13.84 -30.38
C ALA A 336 10.78 -12.97 -29.26
N LEU A 337 9.76 -12.14 -29.59
CA LEU A 337 9.17 -11.21 -28.65
C LEU A 337 7.73 -11.63 -28.30
N PRO A 338 7.45 -12.00 -27.04
CA PRO A 338 6.08 -12.32 -26.62
C PRO A 338 5.18 -11.07 -26.67
N LEU A 339 3.91 -11.26 -27.03
CA LEU A 339 2.91 -10.23 -26.82
C LEU A 339 2.68 -10.07 -25.30
N GLN A 340 2.66 -8.85 -24.79
CA GLN A 340 2.51 -8.56 -23.37
C GLN A 340 1.31 -7.61 -23.17
N PRO A 341 0.08 -8.13 -23.07
CA PRO A 341 -1.10 -7.31 -22.73
C PRO A 341 -0.86 -6.56 -21.41
N TYR A 342 -0.44 -7.28 -20.38
CA TYR A 342 0.18 -6.71 -19.18
C TYR A 342 1.68 -6.84 -19.27
N ARG A 343 2.39 -5.82 -18.79
CA ARG A 343 3.85 -5.82 -18.83
C ARG A 343 4.42 -6.95 -17.98
N PHE A 344 5.36 -7.75 -18.52
CA PHE A 344 6.06 -8.79 -17.77
C PHE A 344 7.00 -8.14 -16.74
N HIS A 345 6.43 -7.83 -15.59
CA HIS A 345 7.09 -7.16 -14.49
C HIS A 345 6.44 -7.60 -13.17
N VAL A 346 7.15 -7.46 -12.07
CA VAL A 346 6.65 -7.80 -10.74
C VAL A 346 5.55 -6.84 -10.26
N SER A 347 5.55 -5.60 -10.76
CA SER A 347 4.47 -4.60 -10.60
C SER A 347 3.84 -4.34 -11.98
N GLU A 348 3.26 -5.39 -12.55
CA GLU A 348 2.64 -5.39 -13.88
C GLU A 348 1.48 -4.40 -13.97
N ASP A 349 0.77 -4.22 -12.89
CA ASP A 349 -0.39 -3.35 -12.69
C ASP A 349 -0.01 -1.86 -12.82
N LEU A 350 0.90 -1.41 -11.97
CA LEU A 350 1.43 -0.03 -12.02
C LEU A 350 2.08 0.26 -13.39
N TYR A 351 2.93 -0.66 -13.86
CA TYR A 351 3.68 -0.46 -15.10
C TYR A 351 2.75 -0.39 -16.31
N THR A 352 1.76 -1.30 -16.41
CA THR A 352 0.79 -1.29 -17.50
C THR A 352 -0.09 -0.06 -17.46
N SER A 353 -0.48 0.41 -16.28
CA SER A 353 -1.23 1.66 -16.10
C SER A 353 -0.48 2.88 -16.65
N ILE A 354 0.82 3.00 -16.33
CA ILE A 354 1.68 4.07 -16.87
C ILE A 354 1.69 4.03 -18.42
N LEU A 355 1.85 2.82 -19.00
CA LEU A 355 1.93 2.63 -20.43
C LEU A 355 0.60 2.93 -21.15
N LEU A 356 -0.53 2.66 -20.54
CA LEU A 356 -1.85 2.99 -21.08
C LEU A 356 -2.14 4.50 -20.97
N HIS A 357 -1.85 5.11 -19.83
CA HIS A 357 -1.99 6.55 -19.64
C HIS A 357 -1.10 7.39 -20.59
N GLU A 358 0.06 6.84 -20.98
CA GLU A 358 0.97 7.47 -21.94
C GLU A 358 0.46 7.42 -23.38
N ASP A 359 -0.48 6.56 -23.73
CA ASP A 359 -0.99 6.43 -25.09
C ASP A 359 -1.95 7.58 -25.45
N ALA A 360 -1.35 8.74 -25.76
CA ALA A 360 -2.10 9.96 -26.12
C ALA A 360 -2.98 9.78 -27.37
N ALA A 361 -2.63 8.87 -28.29
CA ALA A 361 -3.42 8.64 -29.50
C ALA A 361 -4.74 7.93 -29.20
N ALA A 362 -4.71 6.97 -28.25
CA ALA A 362 -5.90 6.27 -27.80
C ALA A 362 -6.66 7.06 -26.72
N GLY A 363 -5.94 7.89 -25.96
CA GLY A 363 -6.54 8.71 -24.89
C GLY A 363 -7.15 7.90 -23.76
N TRP A 364 -6.55 6.74 -23.41
CA TRP A 364 -7.08 5.85 -22.39
C TRP A 364 -7.25 6.54 -21.03
N LYS A 365 -8.37 6.23 -20.39
CA LYS A 365 -8.73 6.72 -19.07
C LYS A 365 -8.82 5.59 -18.06
N SER A 366 -8.51 5.91 -16.81
CA SER A 366 -8.83 5.08 -15.66
C SER A 366 -9.99 5.66 -14.87
N VAL A 367 -10.75 4.80 -14.22
CA VAL A 367 -11.76 5.21 -13.25
C VAL A 367 -11.48 4.52 -11.92
N TYR A 368 -11.50 5.29 -10.85
CA TYR A 368 -11.52 4.77 -9.49
C TYR A 368 -12.96 4.79 -8.97
N HIS A 369 -13.50 3.59 -8.67
CA HIS A 369 -14.81 3.45 -8.04
C HIS A 369 -14.64 3.47 -6.52
N PRO A 370 -15.29 4.41 -5.79
CA PRO A 370 -14.93 4.66 -4.39
C PRO A 370 -15.57 3.67 -3.39
N GLN A 371 -16.47 2.80 -3.83
CA GLN A 371 -17.10 1.82 -2.95
C GLN A 371 -16.37 0.48 -2.99
N VAL A 372 -16.37 -0.21 -1.87
CA VAL A 372 -15.76 -1.54 -1.75
C VAL A 372 -16.64 -2.56 -2.46
N GLU A 373 -16.10 -3.16 -3.51
CA GLU A 373 -16.77 -4.20 -4.32
C GLU A 373 -16.05 -5.57 -4.25
N ALA A 374 -15.00 -5.65 -3.44
CA ALA A 374 -14.30 -6.90 -3.19
C ALA A 374 -13.67 -6.91 -1.80
N ARG A 375 -13.52 -8.10 -1.23
CA ARG A 375 -12.84 -8.37 0.03
C ARG A 375 -11.64 -9.30 -0.19
N MET A 376 -10.58 -9.12 0.60
CA MET A 376 -9.31 -9.83 0.47
C MET A 376 -8.72 -10.16 1.83
N LEU A 377 -7.69 -11.02 1.84
CA LEU A 377 -6.94 -11.37 3.04
C LEU A 377 -5.71 -10.47 3.20
N SER A 378 -5.49 -10.01 4.42
CA SER A 378 -4.29 -9.26 4.80
C SER A 378 -3.09 -10.21 5.00
N PRO A 379 -1.84 -9.70 5.00
CA PRO A 379 -0.70 -10.50 5.41
C PRO A 379 -0.80 -10.81 6.92
N MET A 380 -0.82 -12.10 7.29
CA MET A 380 -1.00 -12.58 8.67
C MET A 380 0.29 -13.12 9.28
N SER A 381 1.45 -12.75 8.74
CA SER A 381 2.75 -13.03 9.33
C SER A 381 3.76 -11.94 8.94
N LEU A 382 4.79 -11.75 9.76
CA LEU A 382 5.84 -10.78 9.44
C LEU A 382 6.63 -11.17 8.20
N THR A 383 6.76 -12.47 7.91
CA THR A 383 7.38 -12.96 6.68
C THR A 383 6.55 -12.60 5.45
N ALA A 384 5.23 -12.78 5.50
CA ALA A 384 4.32 -12.36 4.42
C ALA A 384 4.34 -10.84 4.22
N TRP A 385 4.30 -10.08 5.31
CA TRP A 385 4.41 -8.62 5.29
C TRP A 385 5.72 -8.17 4.64
N ALA A 386 6.87 -8.73 5.04
CA ALA A 386 8.18 -8.37 4.51
C ALA A 386 8.30 -8.71 3.01
N ALA A 387 7.81 -9.88 2.60
CA ALA A 387 7.79 -10.29 1.19
C ALA A 387 6.94 -9.34 0.33
N GLN A 388 5.75 -8.95 0.82
CA GLN A 388 4.87 -8.00 0.14
C GLN A 388 5.53 -6.61 0.00
N ARG A 389 6.15 -6.08 1.08
CA ARG A 389 6.84 -4.78 1.05
C ARG A 389 8.07 -4.81 0.14
N LEU A 390 8.82 -5.90 0.14
CA LEU A 390 9.96 -6.09 -0.75
C LEU A 390 9.53 -6.10 -2.23
N LYS A 391 8.43 -6.78 -2.54
CA LYS A 391 7.83 -6.80 -3.89
C LYS A 391 7.46 -5.40 -4.35
N TYR A 392 6.72 -4.64 -3.53
CA TYR A 392 6.29 -3.28 -3.89
C TYR A 392 7.48 -2.33 -4.08
N ALA A 393 8.43 -2.35 -3.14
CA ALA A 393 9.61 -1.49 -3.22
C ALA A 393 10.50 -1.85 -4.43
N GLY A 394 10.80 -3.13 -4.62
CA GLY A 394 11.65 -3.60 -5.71
C GLY A 394 11.08 -3.27 -7.09
N GLY A 395 9.77 -3.51 -7.27
CA GLY A 395 9.11 -3.16 -8.53
C GLY A 395 9.07 -1.66 -8.79
N THR A 396 8.83 -0.86 -7.76
CA THR A 396 8.83 0.60 -7.88
C THR A 396 10.21 1.15 -8.18
N PHE A 397 11.26 0.67 -7.51
CA PHE A 397 12.65 1.07 -7.81
C PHE A 397 13.09 0.64 -9.20
N ASP A 398 12.72 -0.55 -9.67
CA ASP A 398 13.07 -1.01 -11.01
C ASP A 398 12.46 -0.12 -12.09
N ILE A 399 11.17 0.23 -11.98
CA ILE A 399 10.51 1.18 -12.90
C ILE A 399 11.16 2.56 -12.79
N ALA A 400 11.45 3.04 -11.57
CA ALA A 400 12.08 4.35 -11.37
C ALA A 400 13.47 4.44 -12.02
N ALA A 401 14.25 3.36 -11.98
CA ALA A 401 15.59 3.30 -12.53
C ALA A 401 15.61 3.16 -14.06
N HIS A 402 14.70 2.35 -14.62
CA HIS A 402 14.79 1.96 -16.03
C HIS A 402 13.76 2.62 -16.93
N ASP A 403 12.61 3.06 -16.38
CA ASP A 403 11.48 3.59 -17.17
C ASP A 403 10.62 4.60 -16.41
N ASN A 404 11.28 5.57 -15.79
CA ASN A 404 10.66 6.54 -14.89
C ASN A 404 9.56 7.36 -15.59
N PRO A 405 8.33 7.36 -15.08
CA PRO A 405 7.19 8.07 -15.69
C PRO A 405 7.36 9.60 -15.75
N ILE A 406 8.20 10.20 -14.88
CA ILE A 406 8.45 11.65 -14.91
C ILE A 406 9.07 12.08 -16.25
N PHE A 407 9.88 11.23 -16.87
CA PHE A 407 10.55 11.51 -18.14
C PHE A 407 9.73 11.13 -19.38
N ARG A 408 8.56 10.49 -19.21
CA ARG A 408 7.70 10.12 -20.33
C ARG A 408 6.99 11.35 -20.91
N ARG A 409 7.05 11.50 -22.27
CA ARG A 409 6.63 12.73 -22.94
C ARG A 409 5.12 12.93 -22.95
N CYS A 410 4.36 11.85 -23.14
CA CYS A 410 2.91 11.93 -23.36
C CYS A 410 2.07 11.93 -22.09
N LEU A 411 2.66 11.69 -20.92
CA LEU A 411 1.96 11.89 -19.64
C LEU A 411 1.79 13.39 -19.37
N SER A 412 0.59 13.78 -18.93
CA SER A 412 0.34 15.15 -18.47
C SER A 412 1.20 15.47 -17.23
N TRP A 413 1.50 16.77 -16.98
CA TRP A 413 2.28 17.17 -15.83
C TRP A 413 1.62 16.74 -14.49
N ARG A 414 0.27 16.71 -14.45
CA ARG A 414 -0.49 16.23 -13.29
C ARG A 414 -0.28 14.74 -13.04
N GLN A 415 -0.36 13.92 -14.07
CA GLN A 415 -0.05 12.48 -13.99
C GLN A 415 1.39 12.24 -13.54
N LYS A 416 2.35 13.01 -14.09
CA LYS A 416 3.76 12.94 -13.67
C LYS A 416 3.94 13.24 -12.19
N LEU A 417 3.25 14.23 -11.63
CA LEU A 417 3.31 14.52 -10.20
C LEU A 417 2.69 13.41 -9.35
N HIS A 418 1.54 12.84 -9.75
CA HIS A 418 0.92 11.73 -9.02
C HIS A 418 1.80 10.46 -9.04
N TYR A 419 2.32 10.08 -10.21
CA TYR A 419 3.28 8.99 -10.29
C TYR A 419 4.57 9.32 -9.53
N GLY A 420 5.07 10.54 -9.67
CA GLY A 420 6.22 11.07 -8.96
C GLY A 420 6.08 10.96 -7.45
N ALA A 421 4.93 11.28 -6.88
CA ALA A 421 4.64 11.12 -5.46
C ALA A 421 4.80 9.66 -4.99
N THR A 422 4.32 8.68 -5.79
CA THR A 422 4.52 7.27 -5.51
C THR A 422 6.00 6.90 -5.46
N PHE A 423 6.77 7.27 -6.49
CA PHE A 423 8.20 6.95 -6.56
C PHE A 423 8.99 7.67 -5.47
N TRP A 424 8.64 8.93 -5.19
CA TRP A 424 9.27 9.72 -4.12
C TRP A 424 9.10 9.10 -2.75
N SER A 425 7.93 8.51 -2.47
CA SER A 425 7.67 7.86 -1.17
C SER A 425 8.62 6.69 -0.89
N TYR A 426 9.06 5.97 -1.91
CA TYR A 426 10.06 4.89 -1.77
C TYR A 426 11.49 5.43 -1.71
N LEU A 427 11.79 6.57 -2.36
CA LEU A 427 13.10 7.20 -2.28
C LEU A 427 13.44 7.74 -0.90
N ASN A 428 12.49 7.70 0.06
CA ASN A 428 12.75 8.05 1.46
C ASN A 428 13.91 7.25 2.08
N VAL A 429 14.27 6.10 1.52
CA VAL A 429 15.47 5.33 1.90
C VAL A 429 16.75 6.15 1.84
N LEU A 430 16.80 7.23 1.06
CA LEU A 430 17.97 8.08 0.93
C LEU A 430 18.11 9.09 2.07
N TRP A 431 17.02 9.67 2.55
CA TRP A 431 17.07 10.74 3.55
C TRP A 431 16.52 10.35 4.93
N ALA A 432 15.60 9.38 5.01
CA ALA A 432 15.06 8.95 6.29
C ALA A 432 16.14 8.38 7.24
N PRO A 433 17.16 7.61 6.80
CA PRO A 433 18.25 7.19 7.65
C PRO A 433 19.05 8.37 8.22
N ILE A 434 19.24 9.46 7.45
CA ILE A 434 19.95 10.66 7.92
C ILE A 434 19.20 11.29 9.10
N LEU A 435 17.88 11.49 8.92
CA LEU A 435 17.02 12.06 9.97
C LEU A 435 16.90 11.14 11.18
N LEU A 436 16.91 9.83 10.97
CA LEU A 436 16.83 8.82 12.03
C LEU A 436 18.12 8.79 12.88
N LEU A 437 19.28 8.89 12.24
CA LEU A 437 20.60 8.80 12.88
C LEU A 437 21.06 10.13 13.47
N ALA A 438 20.58 11.28 12.98
CA ALA A 438 21.03 12.59 13.44
C ALA A 438 20.95 12.80 14.96
N PRO A 439 19.86 12.41 15.68
CA PRO A 439 19.81 12.51 17.12
C PRO A 439 20.87 11.64 17.83
N MET A 440 21.17 10.45 17.27
CA MET A 440 22.18 9.55 17.83
C MET A 440 23.58 10.17 17.73
N VAL A 441 23.91 10.75 16.57
CA VAL A 441 25.18 11.46 16.36
C VAL A 441 25.29 12.60 17.37
N SER A 442 24.24 13.43 17.51
CA SER A 442 24.27 14.55 18.46
C SER A 442 24.44 14.12 19.92
N LEU A 443 23.74 13.04 20.35
CA LEU A 443 23.83 12.51 21.72
C LEU A 443 25.16 11.85 22.04
N THR A 444 25.87 11.34 21.06
CA THR A 444 27.16 10.66 21.28
C THR A 444 28.37 11.55 21.11
N THR A 445 28.27 12.59 20.27
CA THR A 445 29.43 13.45 19.91
C THR A 445 29.32 14.90 20.38
N ALA A 446 28.17 15.34 20.87
CA ALA A 446 27.79 16.73 21.12
C ALA A 446 27.73 17.63 19.86
N VAL A 447 27.90 17.04 18.67
CA VAL A 447 27.80 17.80 17.40
C VAL A 447 26.33 17.95 17.02
N THR A 448 25.90 19.18 16.76
CA THR A 448 24.52 19.51 16.39
C THR A 448 24.40 19.86 14.92
N PRO A 449 23.30 19.47 14.25
CA PRO A 449 23.04 19.87 12.86
C PRO A 449 22.51 21.29 12.73
N VAL A 450 22.31 21.99 13.84
CA VAL A 450 21.90 23.40 13.94
C VAL A 450 22.87 24.15 14.80
N LYS A 451 23.02 25.47 14.58
CA LYS A 451 23.91 26.32 15.35
C LYS A 451 23.62 26.29 16.87
N ALA A 452 22.34 26.32 17.23
CA ALA A 452 21.89 26.17 18.60
C ALA A 452 20.41 25.75 18.65
N TYR A 453 20.02 25.02 19.69
CA TYR A 453 18.60 24.76 20.03
C TYR A 453 18.07 25.90 20.89
N SER A 454 17.94 27.07 20.28
CA SER A 454 17.51 28.33 20.90
C SER A 454 16.00 28.54 20.73
N LEU A 455 15.46 29.60 21.33
CA LEU A 455 14.09 30.03 21.11
C LEU A 455 13.81 30.28 19.62
N ASP A 456 14.77 30.84 18.90
CA ASP A 456 14.69 31.08 17.45
C ASP A 456 14.48 29.79 16.67
N PHE A 457 15.17 28.68 17.01
CA PHE A 457 14.93 27.36 16.44
C PHE A 457 13.46 26.91 16.65
N PHE A 458 12.95 27.02 17.86
CA PHE A 458 11.59 26.55 18.15
C PHE A 458 10.53 27.42 17.47
N MET A 459 10.74 28.71 17.34
CA MET A 459 9.82 29.64 16.65
C MET A 459 9.68 29.31 15.15
N HIS A 460 10.73 28.80 14.52
CA HIS A 460 10.68 28.38 13.12
C HIS A 460 10.18 26.94 12.97
N PHE A 461 10.63 26.04 13.83
CA PHE A 461 10.40 24.61 13.72
C PHE A 461 8.99 24.17 14.15
N LEU A 462 8.51 24.63 15.33
CA LEU A 462 7.23 24.17 15.88
C LEU A 462 6.02 24.50 14.99
N PRO A 463 5.90 25.71 14.40
CA PRO A 463 4.80 26.00 13.49
C PRO A 463 4.77 25.05 12.28
N ALA A 464 5.94 24.73 11.70
CA ALA A 464 6.02 23.82 10.55
C ALA A 464 5.53 22.41 10.92
N VAL A 465 5.96 21.88 12.07
CA VAL A 465 5.55 20.55 12.53
C VAL A 465 4.07 20.52 12.91
N VAL A 466 3.61 21.45 13.74
CA VAL A 466 2.23 21.46 14.23
C VAL A 466 1.24 21.65 13.09
N LEU A 467 1.48 22.60 12.20
CA LEU A 467 0.59 22.84 11.05
C LEU A 467 0.63 21.66 10.07
N GLY A 468 1.80 21.05 9.87
CA GLY A 468 1.92 19.82 9.06
C GLY A 468 1.08 18.69 9.62
N GLU A 469 1.12 18.45 10.94
CA GLU A 469 0.31 17.44 11.62
C GLU A 469 -1.20 17.72 11.52
N LEU A 470 -1.61 18.97 11.76
CA LEU A 470 -3.01 19.38 11.65
C LEU A 470 -3.52 19.26 10.21
N ALA A 471 -2.70 19.61 9.22
CA ALA A 471 -3.03 19.45 7.82
C ALA A 471 -3.26 17.97 7.46
N MET A 472 -2.37 17.06 7.90
CA MET A 472 -2.52 15.63 7.67
C MET A 472 -3.76 15.05 8.34
N LEU A 473 -4.05 15.46 9.58
CA LEU A 473 -5.27 15.05 10.28
C LEU A 473 -6.54 15.52 9.56
N ALA A 474 -6.53 16.75 9.03
CA ALA A 474 -7.66 17.28 8.26
C ALA A 474 -7.84 16.57 6.91
N ALA A 475 -6.74 16.32 6.19
CA ALA A 475 -6.74 15.63 4.90
C ALA A 475 -7.26 14.19 4.97
N CYS A 476 -6.91 13.49 6.07
CA CYS A 476 -7.19 12.08 6.29
C CYS A 476 -8.20 11.85 7.43
N LYS A 477 -9.08 12.81 7.71
CA LYS A 477 -10.07 12.68 8.77
C LYS A 477 -11.00 11.49 8.51
N GLY A 478 -11.07 10.56 9.47
CA GLY A 478 -11.82 9.31 9.34
C GLY A 478 -10.93 8.11 8.98
N TYR A 479 -9.68 8.33 8.56
CA TYR A 479 -8.75 7.29 8.12
C TYR A 479 -7.58 7.08 9.08
N PRO A 480 -6.98 5.86 9.15
CA PRO A 480 -5.84 5.58 10.02
C PRO A 480 -4.52 6.08 9.41
N VAL A 481 -4.07 7.27 9.77
CA VAL A 481 -2.74 7.80 9.32
C VAL A 481 -1.54 7.19 10.03
N GLY A 482 -1.74 6.61 11.22
CA GLY A 482 -0.67 6.00 12.02
C GLY A 482 0.11 4.90 11.27
N PRO A 483 -0.54 3.92 10.62
CA PRO A 483 0.13 2.88 9.85
C PRO A 483 1.12 3.42 8.82
N GLY A 484 0.76 4.43 8.05
CA GLY A 484 1.64 5.02 7.04
C GLY A 484 2.91 5.65 7.64
N ARG A 485 2.82 6.29 8.81
CA ARG A 485 3.96 6.85 9.52
C ARG A 485 4.92 5.78 10.02
N VAL A 486 4.37 4.75 10.64
CA VAL A 486 5.16 3.60 11.11
C VAL A 486 5.86 2.93 9.92
N LEU A 487 5.14 2.68 8.83
CA LEU A 487 5.70 2.07 7.62
C LEU A 487 6.84 2.89 7.03
N GLY A 488 6.75 4.22 7.03
CA GLY A 488 7.80 5.11 6.52
C GLY A 488 9.17 4.93 7.19
N VAL A 489 9.18 4.46 8.45
CA VAL A 489 10.42 4.20 9.21
C VAL A 489 10.68 2.70 9.34
N ALA A 490 9.66 1.95 9.69
CA ALA A 490 9.80 0.53 10.01
C ALA A 490 10.08 -0.35 8.77
N ALA A 491 9.63 0.05 7.59
CA ALA A 491 9.94 -0.69 6.35
C ALA A 491 11.32 -0.35 5.76
N LEU A 492 12.07 0.60 6.33
CA LEU A 492 13.38 1.05 5.80
C LEU A 492 14.36 -0.10 5.54
N PRO A 493 14.57 -1.09 6.43
CA PRO A 493 15.50 -2.19 6.15
C PRO A 493 15.10 -3.00 4.92
N VAL A 494 13.81 -3.24 4.72
CA VAL A 494 13.28 -3.97 3.57
C VAL A 494 13.40 -3.14 2.28
N HIS A 495 13.06 -1.85 2.36
CA HIS A 495 13.19 -0.93 1.23
C HIS A 495 14.65 -0.73 0.84
N TRP A 496 15.56 -0.61 1.81
CA TRP A 496 16.98 -0.50 1.57
C TRP A 496 17.55 -1.74 0.87
N HIS A 497 17.13 -2.92 1.31
CA HIS A 497 17.50 -4.17 0.63
C HIS A 497 17.03 -4.17 -0.83
N ALA A 498 15.76 -3.81 -1.09
CA ALA A 498 15.21 -3.70 -2.44
C ALA A 498 16.00 -2.70 -3.30
N PHE A 499 16.31 -1.52 -2.75
CA PHE A 499 17.05 -0.47 -3.42
C PHE A 499 18.45 -0.96 -3.85
N ILE A 500 19.21 -1.60 -2.94
CA ILE A 500 20.54 -2.16 -3.25
C ILE A 500 20.46 -3.26 -4.29
N CYS A 501 19.46 -4.15 -4.25
CA CYS A 501 19.27 -5.18 -5.26
C CYS A 501 19.08 -4.58 -6.66
N VAL A 502 18.25 -3.56 -6.79
CA VAL A 502 18.02 -2.88 -8.08
C VAL A 502 19.27 -2.15 -8.56
N LEU A 503 20.01 -1.44 -7.68
CA LEU A 503 21.28 -0.80 -8.03
C LEU A 503 22.34 -1.79 -8.53
N ARG A 504 22.31 -3.03 -8.03
CA ARG A 504 23.20 -4.11 -8.50
C ARG A 504 22.72 -4.77 -9.81
N GLY A 505 21.66 -4.26 -10.42
CA GLY A 505 21.08 -4.81 -11.64
C GLY A 505 20.35 -6.15 -11.44
N GLN A 506 20.06 -6.54 -10.22
CA GLN A 506 19.33 -7.76 -9.92
C GLN A 506 17.86 -7.52 -10.24
N LYS A 507 17.30 -8.31 -11.16
CA LYS A 507 15.87 -8.25 -11.45
C LYS A 507 15.09 -8.71 -10.21
N PRO A 508 14.08 -7.96 -9.78
CA PRO A 508 13.25 -8.35 -8.66
C PRO A 508 12.56 -9.69 -8.94
N ARG A 509 12.93 -10.73 -8.20
CA ARG A 509 12.23 -12.01 -8.17
C ARG A 509 11.73 -12.22 -6.75
N PHE A 510 10.43 -12.40 -6.60
CA PHE A 510 9.82 -12.51 -5.28
C PHE A 510 9.00 -13.79 -5.18
N ALA A 511 9.12 -14.45 -4.04
CA ALA A 511 8.22 -15.53 -3.67
C ALA A 511 6.78 -14.97 -3.54
N PRO A 512 5.76 -15.77 -3.83
CA PRO A 512 4.37 -15.41 -3.54
C PRO A 512 4.19 -15.02 -2.07
N THR A 513 3.28 -14.11 -1.80
CA THR A 513 2.96 -13.72 -0.43
C THR A 513 2.09 -14.80 0.20
N PRO A 514 2.53 -15.52 1.25
CA PRO A 514 1.72 -16.51 1.92
C PRO A 514 0.41 -15.91 2.44
N LYS A 515 -0.72 -16.57 2.18
CA LYS A 515 -2.06 -16.12 2.58
C LYS A 515 -2.56 -16.79 3.86
N LEU A 516 -1.90 -17.85 4.28
CA LEU A 516 -2.18 -18.51 5.56
C LEU A 516 -1.11 -18.09 6.59
N PRO A 517 -1.45 -18.05 7.88
CA PRO A 517 -0.51 -17.73 8.93
C PRO A 517 0.67 -18.70 8.93
N LEU A 518 1.88 -18.16 8.86
CA LEU A 518 3.10 -18.94 9.05
C LEU A 518 3.53 -18.82 10.53
N VAL A 519 3.65 -19.94 11.20
CA VAL A 519 4.17 -19.99 12.57
C VAL A 519 5.71 -19.95 12.50
N GLY A 520 6.34 -18.99 13.21
CA GLY A 520 7.79 -18.88 13.30
C GLY A 520 8.45 -18.04 12.19
N GLY A 521 9.77 -17.84 12.29
CA GLY A 521 10.59 -17.10 11.30
C GLY A 521 10.51 -15.57 11.36
N GLY A 522 9.68 -15.00 12.25
CA GLY A 522 9.51 -13.55 12.36
C GLY A 522 10.74 -12.81 12.90
N LEU A 523 11.52 -13.45 13.77
CA LEU A 523 12.64 -12.81 14.47
C LEU A 523 13.71 -12.26 13.52
N ARG A 524 14.04 -12.96 12.44
CA ARG A 524 15.02 -12.50 11.45
C ARG A 524 14.64 -11.16 10.80
N HIS A 525 13.34 -10.90 10.65
CA HIS A 525 12.83 -9.67 10.03
C HIS A 525 12.82 -8.48 10.99
N VAL A 526 12.75 -8.72 12.31
CA VAL A 526 12.83 -7.67 13.34
C VAL A 526 14.24 -7.45 13.87
N LEU A 527 15.19 -8.33 13.60
CA LEU A 527 16.57 -8.19 14.08
C LEU A 527 17.20 -6.82 13.74
N PRO A 528 17.10 -6.28 12.50
CA PRO A 528 17.60 -4.93 12.20
C PRO A 528 16.96 -3.85 13.09
N HIS A 529 15.67 -3.99 13.41
CA HIS A 529 14.93 -3.06 14.26
C HIS A 529 15.39 -3.14 15.72
N LEU A 530 15.61 -4.36 16.23
CA LEU A 530 16.14 -4.58 17.59
C LEU A 530 17.55 -4.00 17.75
N VAL A 531 18.42 -4.22 16.75
CA VAL A 531 19.77 -3.63 16.73
C VAL A 531 19.69 -2.11 16.74
N LEU A 532 18.82 -1.52 15.90
CA LEU A 532 18.64 -0.06 15.84
C LEU A 532 18.10 0.49 17.16
N LEU A 533 17.11 -0.16 17.78
CA LEU A 533 16.59 0.22 19.11
C LEU A 533 17.67 0.15 20.18
N ALA A 534 18.51 -0.87 20.18
CA ALA A 534 19.63 -0.99 21.11
C ALA A 534 20.66 0.13 20.92
N LEU A 535 21.02 0.45 19.67
CA LEU A 535 21.92 1.57 19.35
C LEU A 535 21.32 2.92 19.77
N MET A 536 20.04 3.15 19.55
CA MET A 536 19.33 4.35 19.99
C MET A 536 19.30 4.46 21.52
N SER A 537 19.04 3.36 22.22
CA SER A 537 19.07 3.34 23.70
C SER A 537 20.48 3.62 24.22
N GLY A 538 21.50 3.06 23.59
CA GLY A 538 22.91 3.34 23.93
C GLY A 538 23.27 4.79 23.71
N ALA A 539 22.86 5.40 22.59
CA ALA A 539 23.09 6.82 22.30
C ALA A 539 22.38 7.72 23.34
N ALA A 540 21.14 7.39 23.72
CA ALA A 540 20.44 8.10 24.79
C ALA A 540 21.20 8.02 26.13
N ALA A 541 21.65 6.83 26.53
CA ALA A 541 22.42 6.63 27.76
C ALA A 541 23.73 7.45 27.74
N VAL A 542 24.47 7.43 26.64
CA VAL A 542 25.70 8.24 26.48
C VAL A 542 25.40 9.74 26.62
N GLY A 543 24.36 10.25 25.95
CA GLY A 543 23.96 11.65 26.04
C GLY A 543 23.58 12.07 27.48
N ILE A 544 22.78 11.23 28.17
CA ILE A 544 22.38 11.48 29.56
C ILE A 544 23.61 11.52 30.48
N VAL A 545 24.46 10.51 30.42
CA VAL A 545 25.65 10.40 31.28
C VAL A 545 26.61 11.56 31.06
N ARG A 546 26.93 11.87 29.79
CA ARG A 546 27.86 12.96 29.46
C ARG A 546 27.32 14.32 29.87
N THR A 547 26.01 14.56 29.71
CA THR A 547 25.38 15.81 30.18
C THR A 547 25.40 15.87 31.72
N ALA A 548 25.10 14.79 32.43
CA ALA A 548 25.12 14.75 33.89
C ALA A 548 26.52 14.95 34.47
N LEU A 549 27.57 14.46 33.79
CA LEU A 549 28.95 14.62 34.17
C LEU A 549 29.54 16.00 33.76
N GLY A 550 28.77 16.86 33.10
CA GLY A 550 29.22 18.20 32.71
C GLY A 550 30.26 18.18 31.58
N HIS A 551 30.30 17.15 30.72
CA HIS A 551 31.24 17.12 29.61
C HIS A 551 31.04 18.30 28.66
N THR A 552 32.14 18.87 28.16
CA THR A 552 32.13 20.00 27.22
C THR A 552 31.32 19.71 25.97
N GLY A 553 30.49 20.67 25.55
CA GLY A 553 29.59 20.55 24.39
C GLY A 553 28.24 19.91 24.68
N PHE A 554 28.08 19.16 25.80
CA PHE A 554 26.81 18.59 26.19
C PHE A 554 25.99 19.59 27.03
N SER A 555 24.80 19.91 26.55
CA SER A 555 23.89 20.87 27.20
C SER A 555 22.48 20.28 27.34
N ALA A 556 21.70 20.81 28.29
CA ALA A 556 20.32 20.38 28.50
C ALA A 556 19.43 20.57 27.25
N PRO A 557 19.48 21.67 26.47
CA PRO A 557 18.73 21.80 25.23
C PRO A 557 19.11 20.74 24.19
N LEU A 558 20.39 20.45 24.00
CA LEU A 558 20.87 19.39 23.12
C LEU A 558 20.30 18.05 23.55
N LEU A 559 20.39 17.73 24.85
CA LEU A 559 19.90 16.46 25.40
C LEU A 559 18.39 16.30 25.13
N TRP A 560 17.57 17.25 25.55
CA TRP A 560 16.11 17.12 25.49
C TRP A 560 15.56 17.07 24.08
N VAL A 561 16.07 17.90 23.16
CA VAL A 561 15.62 17.90 21.76
C VAL A 561 15.93 16.56 21.10
N ASN A 562 17.14 16.03 21.30
CA ASN A 562 17.53 14.77 20.66
C ASN A 562 16.88 13.56 21.33
N LEU A 563 16.66 13.56 22.65
CA LEU A 563 15.87 12.52 23.33
C LEU A 563 14.41 12.50 22.84
N PHE A 564 13.80 13.66 22.62
CA PHE A 564 12.45 13.74 22.07
C PHE A 564 12.38 13.05 20.70
N TRP A 565 13.25 13.40 19.76
CA TRP A 565 13.27 12.80 18.43
C TRP A 565 13.62 11.31 18.47
N LEU A 566 14.57 10.95 19.31
CA LEU A 566 14.94 9.56 19.50
C LEU A 566 13.75 8.75 20.02
N GLY A 567 13.02 9.27 21.02
CA GLY A 567 11.82 8.65 21.57
C GLY A 567 10.70 8.49 20.54
N VAL A 568 10.46 9.50 19.70
CA VAL A 568 9.50 9.40 18.57
C VAL A 568 9.92 8.29 17.61
N ASN A 569 11.18 8.27 17.19
CA ASN A 569 11.69 7.26 16.27
C ASN A 569 11.63 5.84 16.87
N MET A 570 12.01 5.69 18.14
CA MET A 570 11.95 4.41 18.86
C MET A 570 10.51 3.89 18.96
N THR A 571 9.53 4.74 19.23
CA THR A 571 8.11 4.34 19.29
C THR A 571 7.60 3.86 17.94
N LEU A 572 8.01 4.48 16.84
CA LEU A 572 7.64 4.05 15.49
C LEU A 572 8.25 2.69 15.13
N ILE A 573 9.54 2.50 15.43
CA ILE A 573 10.27 1.27 15.14
C ILE A 573 9.79 0.11 16.03
N ALA A 574 9.58 0.35 17.31
CA ALA A 574 9.16 -0.66 18.29
C ALA A 574 7.82 -1.31 17.94
N ARG A 575 6.96 -0.65 17.17
CA ARG A 575 5.68 -1.19 16.72
C ARG A 575 5.79 -2.46 15.86
N LEU A 576 6.93 -2.69 15.18
CA LEU A 576 7.16 -3.92 14.44
C LEU A 576 7.54 -5.10 15.34
N VAL A 577 8.15 -4.84 16.49
CA VAL A 577 8.71 -5.89 17.35
C VAL A 577 7.67 -6.93 17.79
N PRO A 578 6.47 -6.54 18.28
CA PRO A 578 5.44 -7.51 18.65
C PRO A 578 4.92 -8.37 17.50
N MET A 579 5.07 -7.90 16.26
CA MET A 579 4.61 -8.65 15.07
C MET A 579 5.37 -9.96 14.87
N ALA A 580 6.60 -10.07 15.39
CA ALA A 580 7.41 -11.27 15.28
C ALA A 580 6.82 -12.48 16.03
N TRP A 581 6.02 -12.22 17.04
CA TRP A 581 5.38 -13.24 17.91
C TRP A 581 3.85 -13.21 17.80
N TRP A 582 3.31 -12.42 16.88
CA TRP A 582 1.87 -12.37 16.71
C TRP A 582 1.35 -13.68 16.12
N THR A 583 0.28 -14.21 16.70
CA THR A 583 -0.47 -15.37 16.22
C THR A 583 -1.94 -15.02 16.09
N PRO A 584 -2.66 -15.58 15.12
CA PRO A 584 -4.10 -15.37 14.98
C PRO A 584 -4.84 -15.80 16.26
N PRO A 585 -5.95 -15.14 16.63
CA PRO A 585 -6.70 -15.44 17.86
C PRO A 585 -7.15 -16.90 17.99
N GLU A 586 -7.50 -17.56 16.88
CA GLU A 586 -7.93 -18.97 16.89
C GLU A 586 -6.80 -19.95 17.16
N ALA A 587 -5.57 -19.64 16.75
CA ALA A 587 -4.40 -20.44 17.05
C ALA A 587 -4.09 -20.43 18.56
N ARG A 588 -4.38 -19.30 19.26
CA ARG A 588 -4.25 -19.21 20.72
C ARG A 588 -5.24 -20.10 21.47
N GLN A 589 -6.48 -20.18 21.00
CA GLN A 589 -7.49 -21.05 21.64
C GLN A 589 -7.14 -22.53 21.52
N THR A 590 -6.49 -22.93 20.42
CA THR A 590 -6.06 -24.33 20.22
C THR A 590 -4.87 -24.68 21.12
N GLU A 591 -3.95 -23.75 21.38
CA GLU A 591 -2.84 -23.93 22.32
C GLU A 591 -3.32 -23.94 23.78
N GLU A 592 -4.25 -23.06 24.16
CA GLU A 592 -4.84 -23.05 25.52
C GLU A 592 -5.65 -24.32 25.81
N THR A 593 -6.34 -24.87 24.80
CA THR A 593 -7.10 -26.13 24.94
C THR A 593 -6.18 -27.35 24.97
N GLN A 594 -4.98 -27.30 24.42
CA GLN A 594 -3.99 -28.37 24.48
C GLN A 594 -3.09 -28.30 25.74
N THR A 595 -3.08 -27.15 26.44
CA THR A 595 -2.32 -26.94 27.67
C THR A 595 -3.13 -27.11 28.96
N GLU A 596 -4.45 -27.36 28.89
CA GLU A 596 -5.18 -27.84 30.04
C GLU A 596 -4.76 -29.28 30.34
N PRO A 597 -4.13 -29.56 31.48
CA PRO A 597 -3.60 -30.90 31.74
C PRO A 597 -4.73 -31.89 31.98
N GLU A 598 -4.52 -33.13 31.51
CA GLU A 598 -5.21 -34.39 31.92
C GLU A 598 -5.21 -34.62 33.44
N ALA A 599 -5.30 -33.60 34.27
CA ALA A 599 -5.27 -33.66 35.73
C ALA A 599 -6.63 -33.85 36.40
N ALA A 600 -7.71 -34.07 35.63
CA ALA A 600 -9.07 -34.21 36.20
C ALA A 600 -9.73 -35.59 36.03
N HIS A 601 -9.03 -36.61 35.54
CA HIS A 601 -9.63 -37.94 35.38
C HIS A 601 -8.98 -39.05 36.25
N GLY A 602 -8.20 -38.68 37.26
CA GLY A 602 -7.50 -39.62 38.17
C GLY A 602 -8.03 -39.74 39.60
N ALA A 603 -9.18 -39.14 39.94
CA ALA A 603 -9.65 -39.10 41.34
C ALA A 603 -11.11 -39.53 41.54
N CYS A 604 -11.53 -40.65 40.92
CA CYS A 604 -12.82 -41.27 41.30
C CYS A 604 -12.87 -42.76 40.97
N GLN A 605 -11.89 -43.54 41.49
CA GLN A 605 -12.00 -45.00 41.60
C GLN A 605 -11.15 -45.50 42.79
N LEU A 606 -11.54 -45.18 44.01
CA LEU A 606 -11.19 -45.90 45.25
C LEU A 606 -12.16 -45.48 46.36
N ALA A 607 -13.41 -45.93 46.27
CA ALA A 607 -14.32 -46.15 47.38
C ALA A 607 -15.60 -46.85 46.86
N ASN A 608 -15.53 -48.18 46.75
CA ASN A 608 -16.49 -49.17 47.23
C ASN A 608 -16.03 -50.55 46.80
#